data_189a7426d7cf35a59a8d6a6239793402
#
_entry.id   189a7426d7cf35a59a8d6a6239793402
#
_cell.length_a   1.000
_cell.length_b   1.000
_cell.length_c   1.000
_cell.angle_alpha   90.00
_cell.angle_beta   90.00
_cell.angle_gamma   90.00
#
_symmetry.space_group_name_H-M   'P 1'
#
loop_
_entity.id
_entity.type
_entity.pdbx_description
1 polymer ?
#
loop_
_entity_poly.entity_id
_entity_poly.type
_entity_poly.pdbx_seq_one_letter_code
_entity_poly.pdbx_strand_id
1 'polypeptide(L)'
;MTTSLYVRLPHRPIQSPERWSQGALASVPFALVREEGAQGPQRILREGASRVDELPAADRLVLMLPAADVLLVPASVPPLALPKLRLALPNLVEDRLVQDAQQCHIALGPRLG
;
A
#
# COMPACT_ATOMS: atom_id res chain seq x y z
N MET A 1 -11.14 -19.53 7.26
CA MET A 1 -11.13 -19.14 5.85
C MET A 1 -11.24 -17.63 5.73
N THR A 2 -10.34 -17.03 4.98
CA THR A 2 -10.26 -15.58 4.82
C THR A 2 -10.23 -15.23 3.34
N THR A 3 -10.98 -14.20 2.96
CA THR A 3 -10.87 -13.65 1.61
C THR A 3 -10.01 -12.40 1.62
N SER A 4 -9.13 -12.28 0.64
CA SER A 4 -8.28 -11.11 0.44
C SER A 4 -8.51 -10.56 -0.95
N LEU A 5 -8.70 -9.26 -1.05
CA LEU A 5 -8.80 -8.56 -2.31
C LEU A 5 -7.48 -7.86 -2.58
N TYR A 6 -6.81 -8.27 -3.65
CA TYR A 6 -5.57 -7.64 -4.11
C TYR A 6 -5.93 -6.66 -5.23
N VAL A 7 -5.55 -5.42 -5.07
CA VAL A 7 -5.83 -4.36 -6.04
C VAL A 7 -4.52 -3.70 -6.44
N ARG A 8 -4.26 -3.67 -7.74
CA ARG A 8 -3.07 -2.98 -8.25
C ARG A 8 -3.44 -1.57 -8.65
N LEU A 9 -2.81 -0.60 -8.00
CA LEU A 9 -3.06 0.81 -8.25
C LEU A 9 -2.18 1.32 -9.40
N PRO A 10 -2.67 2.29 -10.19
CA PRO A 10 -1.88 2.90 -11.25
C PRO A 10 -0.82 3.83 -10.68
N HIS A 11 0.15 4.21 -11.51
CA HIS A 11 1.10 5.26 -11.17
C HIS A 11 0.38 6.56 -10.88
N ARG A 12 0.91 7.31 -9.92
CA ARG A 12 0.40 8.66 -9.65
C ARG A 12 0.76 9.59 -10.82
N PRO A 13 -0.12 10.54 -11.16
CA PRO A 13 0.17 11.49 -12.24
C PRO A 13 1.35 12.39 -11.86
N ILE A 14 2.21 12.68 -12.82
CA ILE A 14 3.36 13.57 -12.61
C ILE A 14 2.87 15.00 -12.29
N GLN A 15 1.78 15.42 -12.93
CA GLN A 15 1.24 16.78 -12.77
C GLN A 15 0.46 16.98 -11.48
N SER A 16 -0.07 15.92 -10.90
CA SER A 16 -0.83 15.96 -9.66
C SER A 16 -0.50 14.74 -8.82
N PRO A 17 0.73 14.69 -8.23
CA PRO A 17 1.20 13.48 -7.57
C PRO A 17 0.44 13.10 -6.30
N GLU A 18 -0.35 14.03 -5.74
CA GLU A 18 -1.11 13.77 -4.51
C GLU A 18 -2.43 13.05 -4.73
N ARG A 19 -2.85 12.87 -5.98
CA ARG A 19 -4.10 12.16 -6.27
C ARG A 19 -4.09 11.53 -7.65
N TRP A 20 -4.83 10.44 -7.79
CA TRP A 20 -5.08 9.82 -9.09
C TRP A 20 -6.20 10.55 -9.81
N SER A 21 -6.12 10.59 -11.15
CA SER A 21 -7.25 11.05 -11.95
C SER A 21 -8.40 10.05 -11.86
N GLN A 22 -9.62 10.51 -12.09
CA GLN A 22 -10.79 9.62 -12.12
C GLN A 22 -10.66 8.57 -13.22
N GLY A 23 -10.07 8.95 -14.37
CA GLY A 23 -9.83 8.01 -15.47
C GLY A 23 -8.88 6.89 -15.08
N ALA A 24 -7.84 7.17 -14.29
CA ALA A 24 -6.90 6.16 -13.84
C ALA A 24 -7.54 5.15 -12.89
N LEU A 25 -8.54 5.56 -12.12
CA LEU A 25 -9.24 4.69 -11.17
C LEU A 25 -10.51 4.06 -11.77
N ALA A 26 -10.80 4.31 -13.04
CA ALA A 26 -11.96 3.76 -13.72
C ALA A 26 -11.81 2.27 -14.03
N SER A 27 -10.58 1.77 -14.09
CA SER A 27 -10.31 0.35 -14.36
C SER A 27 -9.03 -0.03 -13.66
N VAL A 28 -9.16 -0.70 -12.51
CA VAL A 28 -8.02 -1.18 -11.74
C VAL A 28 -8.04 -2.72 -11.72
N PRO A 29 -6.91 -3.36 -11.99
CA PRO A 29 -6.81 -4.82 -11.90
C PRO A 29 -6.99 -5.29 -10.47
N PHE A 30 -7.70 -6.39 -10.30
CA PHE A 30 -7.90 -6.98 -8.99
C PHE A 30 -7.93 -8.50 -9.04
N ALA A 31 -7.67 -9.11 -7.90
CA ALA A 31 -7.86 -10.55 -7.69
C ALA A 31 -8.45 -10.76 -6.31
N LEU A 32 -9.58 -11.49 -6.27
CA LEU A 32 -10.19 -11.92 -5.02
C LEU A 32 -9.71 -13.34 -4.73
N VAL A 33 -9.04 -13.52 -3.61
CA VAL A 33 -8.35 -14.76 -3.27
C VAL A 33 -8.93 -15.31 -1.96
N ARG A 34 -9.20 -16.59 -1.95
CA ARG A 34 -9.56 -17.32 -0.74
C ARG A 34 -8.31 -17.95 -0.16
N GLU A 35 -8.05 -17.71 1.11
CA GLU A 35 -6.89 -18.23 1.81
C GLU A 35 -7.32 -19.11 2.98
N GLU A 36 -6.73 -20.30 3.06
CA GLU A 36 -7.02 -21.29 4.12
C GLU A 36 -5.88 -21.27 5.14
N GLY A 37 -5.69 -20.12 5.81
CA GLY A 37 -4.60 -19.92 6.75
C GLY A 37 -3.31 -19.46 6.06
N ALA A 38 -2.27 -19.15 6.85
CA ALA A 38 -1.04 -18.52 6.36
C ALA A 38 -0.25 -19.41 5.40
N GLN A 39 -0.33 -20.72 5.55
CA GLN A 39 0.40 -21.69 4.71
C GLN A 39 -0.55 -22.66 4.01
N GLY A 40 -1.85 -22.41 4.08
CA GLY A 40 -2.83 -23.22 3.41
C GLY A 40 -2.94 -22.89 1.91
N PRO A 41 -3.74 -23.66 1.18
CA PRO A 41 -3.92 -23.40 -0.25
C PRO A 41 -4.61 -22.08 -0.48
N GLN A 42 -4.24 -21.41 -1.58
CA GLN A 42 -4.87 -20.20 -2.05
C GLN A 42 -5.64 -20.50 -3.33
N ARG A 43 -6.79 -19.89 -3.45
CA ARG A 43 -7.62 -20.06 -4.64
C ARG A 43 -8.15 -18.70 -5.11
N ILE A 44 -7.95 -18.40 -6.38
CA ILE A 44 -8.50 -17.21 -7.00
C ILE A 44 -9.98 -17.46 -7.25
N LEU A 45 -10.83 -16.68 -6.58
CA LEU A 45 -12.28 -16.77 -6.76
C LEU A 45 -12.76 -15.93 -7.93
N ARG A 46 -12.13 -14.77 -8.13
CA ARG A 46 -12.49 -13.84 -9.19
C ARG A 46 -11.31 -12.93 -9.49
N GLU A 47 -11.10 -12.63 -10.76
CA GLU A 47 -10.09 -11.66 -11.16
C GLU A 47 -10.58 -10.88 -12.38
N GLY A 48 -10.00 -9.71 -12.58
CA GLY A 48 -10.39 -8.84 -13.69
C GLY A 48 -9.95 -7.43 -13.45
N ALA A 49 -10.69 -6.49 -14.01
CA ALA A 49 -10.50 -5.07 -13.80
C ALA A 49 -11.85 -4.41 -13.58
N SER A 50 -11.89 -3.42 -12.71
CA SER A 50 -13.14 -2.79 -12.30
C SER A 50 -12.87 -1.37 -11.83
N ARG A 51 -13.93 -0.56 -11.77
CA ARG A 51 -13.87 0.70 -11.07
C ARG A 51 -13.61 0.46 -9.58
N VAL A 52 -12.94 1.41 -8.94
CA VAL A 52 -12.61 1.29 -7.52
C VAL A 52 -13.86 1.13 -6.66
N ASP A 53 -14.93 1.85 -7.01
CA ASP A 53 -16.19 1.80 -6.25
C ASP A 53 -17.04 0.56 -6.53
N GLU A 54 -16.62 -0.29 -7.48
CA GLU A 54 -17.34 -1.52 -7.84
C GLU A 54 -16.57 -2.78 -7.50
N LEU A 55 -15.50 -2.67 -6.73
CA LEU A 55 -14.69 -3.81 -6.32
C LEU A 55 -15.47 -4.74 -5.39
N PRO A 56 -15.25 -6.06 -5.47
CA PRO A 56 -15.93 -7.00 -4.57
C PRO A 56 -15.50 -6.82 -3.12
N ALA A 57 -16.38 -7.18 -2.21
CA ALA A 57 -16.09 -7.15 -0.79
C ALA A 57 -15.19 -8.32 -0.39
N ALA A 58 -14.32 -8.11 0.58
CA ALA A 58 -13.43 -9.13 1.12
C ALA A 58 -13.13 -8.84 2.58
N ASP A 59 -12.62 -9.85 3.28
CA ASP A 59 -12.25 -9.68 4.69
C ASP A 59 -11.02 -8.81 4.84
N ARG A 60 -10.13 -8.82 3.84
CA ARG A 60 -8.89 -8.06 3.85
C ARG A 60 -8.65 -7.41 2.50
N LEU A 61 -8.16 -6.18 2.52
CA LEU A 61 -7.79 -5.45 1.31
C LEU A 61 -6.28 -5.25 1.27
N VAL A 62 -5.66 -5.62 0.16
CA VAL A 62 -4.24 -5.41 -0.07
C VAL A 62 -4.08 -4.52 -1.30
N LEU A 63 -3.54 -3.33 -1.11
CA LEU A 63 -3.27 -2.40 -2.20
C LEU A 63 -1.82 -2.58 -2.65
N MET A 64 -1.63 -2.80 -3.95
CA MET A 64 -0.32 -2.98 -4.54
C MET A 64 0.07 -1.70 -5.27
N LEU A 65 1.12 -1.06 -4.78
CA LEU A 65 1.60 0.20 -5.35
C LEU A 65 2.69 -0.07 -6.39
N PRO A 66 2.77 0.74 -7.46
CA PRO A 66 3.91 0.64 -8.37
C PRO A 66 5.22 0.94 -7.64
N ALA A 67 6.26 0.19 -7.96
CA ALA A 67 7.56 0.35 -7.30
C ALA A 67 8.12 1.76 -7.46
N ALA A 68 7.83 2.41 -8.59
CA ALA A 68 8.29 3.77 -8.85
C ALA A 68 7.66 4.83 -7.93
N ASP A 69 6.53 4.50 -7.29
CA ASP A 69 5.83 5.41 -6.37
C ASP A 69 6.20 5.15 -4.90
N VAL A 70 7.14 4.24 -4.65
CA VAL A 70 7.52 3.84 -3.29
C VAL A 70 9.02 4.05 -3.12
N LEU A 71 9.40 4.69 -2.02
CA LEU A 71 10.79 4.86 -1.64
C LEU A 71 11.07 3.98 -0.41
N LEU A 72 12.05 3.09 -0.52
CA LEU A 72 12.53 2.27 0.58
C LEU A 72 13.81 2.88 1.13
N VAL A 73 13.79 3.24 2.40
CA VAL A 73 14.92 3.92 3.05
C VAL A 73 15.27 3.18 4.33
N PRO A 74 16.52 2.71 4.48
CA PRO A 74 16.96 2.22 5.78
C PRO A 74 17.16 3.39 6.72
N ALA A 75 16.70 3.23 7.96
CA ALA A 75 16.80 4.28 8.96
C ALA A 75 17.03 3.65 10.33
N SER A 76 17.79 4.37 11.16
CA SER A 76 17.92 4.02 12.57
C SER A 76 16.73 4.59 13.32
N VAL A 77 16.05 3.72 14.05
CA VAL A 77 14.85 4.13 14.79
C VAL A 77 15.12 4.03 16.29
N PRO A 78 14.64 5.01 17.08
CA PRO A 78 14.78 4.94 18.51
C PRO A 78 13.90 3.85 19.13
N PRO A 79 14.24 3.34 20.33
CA PRO A 79 13.46 2.29 20.97
C PRO A 79 12.18 2.86 21.61
N LEU A 80 11.23 3.23 20.76
CA LEU A 80 9.94 3.77 21.17
C LEU A 80 8.84 2.74 20.96
N ALA A 81 7.76 2.87 21.74
CA ALA A 81 6.55 2.10 21.50
C ALA A 81 5.97 2.46 20.13
N LEU A 82 5.29 1.51 19.48
CA LEU A 82 4.82 1.66 18.12
C LEU A 82 4.02 2.95 17.86
N PRO A 83 3.06 3.35 18.72
CA PRO A 83 2.35 4.61 18.47
C PRO A 83 3.25 5.84 18.46
N LYS A 84 4.23 5.92 19.38
CA LYS A 84 5.17 7.02 19.43
C LYS A 84 6.14 6.98 18.27
N LEU A 85 6.57 5.77 17.87
CA LEU A 85 7.45 5.59 16.72
C LEU A 85 6.79 6.07 15.44
N ARG A 86 5.52 5.75 15.22
CA ARG A 86 4.79 6.22 14.05
C ARG A 86 4.71 7.73 13.97
N LEU A 87 4.56 8.40 15.10
CA LEU A 87 4.56 9.87 15.15
C LEU A 87 5.94 10.46 14.83
N ALA A 88 7.01 9.74 15.14
CA ALA A 88 8.37 10.21 14.91
C ALA A 88 8.89 9.92 13.50
N LEU A 89 8.28 8.97 12.76
CA LEU A 89 8.78 8.55 11.47
C LEU A 89 8.97 9.68 10.45
N PRO A 90 8.05 10.64 10.30
CA PRO A 90 8.27 11.74 9.35
C PRO A 90 9.56 12.52 9.63
N ASN A 91 9.87 12.78 10.89
CA ASN A 91 11.08 13.52 11.25
C ASN A 91 12.36 12.70 11.05
N LEU A 92 12.25 11.36 11.17
CA LEU A 92 13.40 10.48 11.03
C LEU A 92 13.88 10.36 9.58
N VAL A 93 12.99 10.60 8.61
CA VAL A 93 13.29 10.38 7.18
C VAL A 93 13.13 11.64 6.33
N GLU A 94 12.83 12.79 6.93
CA GLU A 94 12.52 14.02 6.17
C GLU A 94 13.65 14.47 5.26
N ASP A 95 14.89 14.24 5.63
CA ASP A 95 16.07 14.59 4.83
C ASP A 95 16.28 13.64 3.64
N ARG A 96 15.57 12.54 3.59
CA ARG A 96 15.61 11.57 2.49
C ARG A 96 14.50 11.78 1.47
N LEU A 97 13.60 12.73 1.72
CA LEU A 97 12.42 12.95 0.91
C LEU A 97 12.56 14.25 0.14
N VAL A 98 12.07 14.24 -1.11
CA VAL A 98 11.94 15.44 -1.93
C VAL A 98 10.67 16.21 -1.54
N GLN A 99 9.65 15.46 -1.12
CA GLN A 99 8.37 16.02 -0.69
C GLN A 99 8.35 16.26 0.82
N ASP A 100 7.39 17.08 1.27
CA ASP A 100 7.14 17.24 2.70
C ASP A 100 6.75 15.89 3.31
N ALA A 101 7.50 15.49 4.35
CA ALA A 101 7.26 14.20 5.03
C ALA A 101 5.85 14.09 5.61
N GLN A 102 5.22 15.21 5.97
CA GLN A 102 3.86 15.19 6.51
C GLN A 102 2.81 14.85 5.46
N GLN A 103 3.15 14.98 4.18
CA GLN A 103 2.26 14.66 3.07
C GLN A 103 2.49 13.25 2.51
N CYS A 104 3.43 12.51 3.08
CA CYS A 104 3.74 11.15 2.67
C CYS A 104 3.13 10.14 3.64
N HIS A 105 2.67 9.01 3.10
CA HIS A 105 2.36 7.87 3.94
C HIS A 105 3.67 7.14 4.22
N ILE A 106 4.01 6.99 5.49
CA ILE A 106 5.26 6.36 5.91
C ILE A 106 4.93 5.14 6.75
N ALA A 107 5.42 4.00 6.30
CA ALA A 107 5.23 2.73 7.00
C ALA A 107 6.58 2.18 7.44
N LEU A 108 6.60 1.57 8.62
CA LEU A 108 7.78 0.90 9.12
C LEU A 108 7.87 -0.50 8.53
N GLY A 109 8.96 -0.78 7.84
CA GLY A 109 9.24 -2.08 7.27
C GLY A 109 9.90 -3.03 8.28
N PRO A 110 10.37 -4.19 7.81
CA PRO A 110 11.01 -5.16 8.69
C PRO A 110 12.33 -4.64 9.24
N ARG A 111 12.68 -5.16 10.40
CA ARG A 111 13.94 -4.84 11.04
C ARG A 111 15.09 -5.47 10.24
N LEU A 112 16.13 -4.68 9.98
CA LEU A 112 17.32 -5.10 9.25
C LEU A 112 18.45 -5.34 10.25
N GLY A 113 19.00 -6.51 10.27
CA GLY A 113 20.18 -6.86 11.06
C GLY A 113 19.99 -7.08 12.55
#